data_aabfae8a0d83f8da3a9e554fb647c4a3
#
_entry.id   aabfae8a0d83f8da3a9e554fb647c4a3
#
_cell.length_a   1.000
_cell.length_b   1.000
_cell.length_c   1.000
_cell.angle_alpha   90.00
_cell.angle_beta   90.00
_cell.angle_gamma   90.00
#
_symmetry.space_group_name_H-M   'P 1'
#
loop_
_entity.id
_entity.type
_entity.pdbx_description
1 polymer ?
#
loop_
_entity_poly.entity_id
_entity_poly.type
_entity_poly.pdbx_seq_one_letter_code
_entity_poly.pdbx_strand_id
1 'polypeptide(L)'
;MNEVLGLFTLGCELSTLRQEKEALRCFLAIRMPTKTASLSGGQVEIVDMYIAELYLKLAMEGQHKGLSTYRLPDASRIVQRVPLQHKGSSSLPFPRHEWSVRRLRCEWMLKVISDPHAYRALVDILCQGIQLCEQSHELSHWLTWYRSTLQHQLKEAHAACASNAPAGSAMQFRDCAMAAYDTLAPSTSDASFKLWLLNVLCHSILELPTISVDESAKTFSFCQQYAQSVHTADAPPLRVYFAILHILLLFRKGDVVVAGPLVQDLSVAIAGSDNTLPSSWRHLPAVLQLQIDAYYDPNIALSKSAALLSSLHSEPRDAAPFLWFDAQHTVCHLLEAQGRYSELGLLAQDLALVVEMPHVAQTRRAASMQSAVHILLAKYCHALNHMDDAINHVNAAFALILADTPMWPELSDANMLHMMGLLDVATAISCFPLPASFTPQANHAILQPYFPADNLLEFAAGVLRDTNLRQRIYGGPSKEVRAKYDLYLCKWLWGTQCLGLVGTYPDMDGLRSYMLSVLQDCLELSSASINCSNITAEIMVLFGPKLIEFGRIDEGERTLTNALKIAMHTKNLKLQIQIMMEVHASCGRKDQLKSQAVVAEKYLKKLESLSRKVARAVENRALHTRLLSWQVQDS
;
A
#
# COMPACT_ATOMS: atom_id res chain seq x y z
N MET A 1 -52.66 -13.08 31.66
CA MET A 1 -52.29 -12.17 30.55
C MET A 1 -51.68 -10.84 31.05
N ASN A 2 -52.29 -10.14 31.99
CA ASN A 2 -51.77 -8.83 32.52
C ASN A 2 -50.38 -8.96 33.20
N GLU A 3 -50.09 -10.02 33.92
CA GLU A 3 -48.78 -10.25 34.57
C GLU A 3 -47.67 -10.52 33.54
N VAL A 4 -47.97 -11.27 32.50
CA VAL A 4 -47.02 -11.53 31.40
C VAL A 4 -46.70 -10.27 30.63
N LEU A 5 -47.73 -9.44 30.34
CA LEU A 5 -47.53 -8.16 29.67
C LEU A 5 -46.72 -7.19 30.54
N GLY A 6 -47.02 -7.16 31.87
CA GLY A 6 -46.25 -6.34 32.82
C GLY A 6 -44.78 -6.72 32.89
N LEU A 7 -44.47 -8.04 32.97
CA LEU A 7 -43.09 -8.51 32.96
C LEU A 7 -42.39 -8.24 31.62
N PHE A 8 -43.12 -8.35 30.50
CA PHE A 8 -42.57 -8.07 29.19
C PHE A 8 -42.21 -6.58 29.05
N THR A 9 -43.14 -5.67 29.42
CA THR A 9 -42.90 -4.22 29.38
C THR A 9 -41.72 -3.84 30.30
N LEU A 10 -41.70 -4.36 31.53
CA LEU A 10 -40.59 -4.11 32.47
C LEU A 10 -39.26 -4.63 31.91
N GLY A 11 -39.26 -5.82 31.31
CA GLY A 11 -38.05 -6.37 30.68
C GLY A 11 -37.53 -5.49 29.53
N CYS A 12 -38.43 -4.94 28.70
CA CYS A 12 -38.06 -3.99 27.64
C CYS A 12 -37.48 -2.69 28.21
N GLU A 13 -38.13 -2.09 29.24
CA GLU A 13 -37.63 -0.88 29.90
C GLU A 13 -36.26 -1.09 30.54
N LEU A 14 -36.06 -2.20 31.26
CA LEU A 14 -34.77 -2.54 31.87
C LEU A 14 -33.67 -2.73 30.80
N SER A 15 -34.02 -3.33 29.66
CA SER A 15 -33.08 -3.47 28.54
C SER A 15 -32.69 -2.12 27.93
N THR A 16 -33.61 -1.16 27.84
CA THR A 16 -33.31 0.23 27.40
C THR A 16 -32.42 0.97 28.40
N LEU A 17 -32.55 0.68 29.69
CA LEU A 17 -31.74 1.24 30.77
C LEU A 17 -30.39 0.50 30.95
N ARG A 18 -30.02 -0.40 30.04
CA ARG A 18 -28.80 -1.23 30.07
C ARG A 18 -28.68 -2.10 31.34
N GLN A 19 -29.81 -2.52 31.88
CA GLN A 19 -29.90 -3.46 32.99
C GLN A 19 -30.19 -4.87 32.45
N GLU A 20 -29.24 -5.42 31.65
CA GLU A 20 -29.43 -6.65 30.85
C GLU A 20 -29.72 -7.87 31.71
N LYS A 21 -29.10 -7.98 32.90
CA LYS A 21 -29.32 -9.12 33.81
C LYS A 21 -30.72 -9.14 34.40
N GLU A 22 -31.22 -8.00 34.81
CA GLU A 22 -32.57 -7.80 35.36
C GLU A 22 -33.64 -7.98 34.27
N ALA A 23 -33.39 -7.42 33.09
CA ALA A 23 -34.22 -7.65 31.91
C ALA A 23 -34.34 -9.13 31.56
N LEU A 24 -33.21 -9.84 31.56
CA LEU A 24 -33.17 -11.30 31.32
C LEU A 24 -33.98 -12.06 32.34
N ARG A 25 -33.93 -11.70 33.64
CA ARG A 25 -34.75 -12.32 34.67
C ARG A 25 -36.25 -12.17 34.41
N CYS A 26 -36.69 -10.98 33.94
CA CYS A 26 -38.08 -10.74 33.57
C CYS A 26 -38.52 -11.69 32.43
N PHE A 27 -37.74 -11.80 31.36
CA PHE A 27 -38.07 -12.63 30.21
C PHE A 27 -38.02 -14.16 30.58
N LEU A 28 -37.06 -14.58 31.38
CA LEU A 28 -37.00 -15.96 31.89
C LEU A 28 -38.19 -16.29 32.79
N ALA A 29 -38.67 -15.34 33.60
CA ALA A 29 -39.88 -15.53 34.41
C ALA A 29 -41.13 -15.74 33.56
N ILE A 30 -41.22 -15.12 32.37
CA ILE A 30 -42.31 -15.36 31.40
C ILE A 30 -42.21 -16.79 30.83
N ARG A 31 -40.99 -17.33 30.66
CA ARG A 31 -40.77 -18.69 30.12
C ARG A 31 -40.99 -19.81 31.13
N MET A 32 -41.39 -19.50 32.35
CA MET A 32 -41.78 -20.56 33.30
C MET A 32 -43.01 -21.33 32.80
N PRO A 33 -43.08 -22.65 32.97
CA PRO A 33 -44.14 -23.49 32.38
C PRO A 33 -45.56 -23.01 32.67
N THR A 34 -45.81 -22.49 33.86
CA THR A 34 -47.10 -21.96 34.29
C THR A 34 -47.56 -20.73 33.51
N LYS A 35 -46.64 -19.91 33.06
CA LYS A 35 -46.93 -18.68 32.30
C LYS A 35 -46.86 -18.91 30.78
N THR A 36 -45.98 -19.80 30.35
CA THR A 36 -45.84 -20.16 28.92
C THR A 36 -47.09 -20.84 28.37
N ALA A 37 -47.82 -21.61 29.18
CA ALA A 37 -49.06 -22.25 28.76
C ALA A 37 -50.17 -21.24 28.33
N SER A 38 -50.08 -20.00 28.75
CA SER A 38 -51.03 -18.93 28.38
C SER A 38 -50.62 -18.12 27.13
N LEU A 39 -49.46 -18.42 26.53
CA LEU A 39 -48.90 -17.72 25.39
C LEU A 39 -49.17 -18.47 24.06
N SER A 40 -49.44 -17.71 23.01
CA SER A 40 -49.42 -18.26 21.66
C SER A 40 -47.99 -18.60 21.21
N GLY A 41 -47.84 -19.53 20.26
CA GLY A 41 -46.53 -19.90 19.72
C GLY A 41 -45.69 -18.70 19.28
N GLY A 42 -46.33 -17.71 18.60
CA GLY A 42 -45.66 -16.49 18.17
C GLY A 42 -45.19 -15.56 19.32
N GLN A 43 -45.95 -15.52 20.43
CA GLN A 43 -45.55 -14.76 21.63
C GLN A 43 -44.35 -15.43 22.34
N VAL A 44 -44.33 -16.75 22.35
CA VAL A 44 -43.18 -17.52 22.86
C VAL A 44 -41.93 -17.21 22.04
N GLU A 45 -42.02 -17.19 20.73
CA GLU A 45 -40.88 -16.86 19.85
C GLU A 45 -40.33 -15.46 20.08
N ILE A 46 -41.21 -14.47 20.34
CA ILE A 46 -40.81 -13.10 20.66
C ILE A 46 -40.00 -13.06 21.96
N VAL A 47 -40.49 -13.69 23.04
CA VAL A 47 -39.80 -13.74 24.31
C VAL A 47 -38.46 -14.46 24.18
N ASP A 48 -38.41 -15.57 23.43
CA ASP A 48 -37.20 -16.31 23.15
C ASP A 48 -36.16 -15.45 22.43
N MET A 49 -36.58 -14.60 21.49
CA MET A 49 -35.66 -13.68 20.80
C MET A 49 -35.02 -12.67 21.74
N TYR A 50 -35.79 -12.07 22.66
CA TYR A 50 -35.23 -11.17 23.66
C TYR A 50 -34.24 -11.89 24.58
N ILE A 51 -34.57 -13.12 25.01
CA ILE A 51 -33.67 -13.95 25.81
C ILE A 51 -32.37 -14.22 25.06
N ALA A 52 -32.43 -14.58 23.77
CA ALA A 52 -31.27 -14.82 22.95
C ALA A 52 -30.41 -13.55 22.79
N GLU A 53 -31.02 -12.42 22.49
CA GLU A 53 -30.33 -11.13 22.37
C GLU A 53 -29.59 -10.75 23.65
N LEU A 54 -30.22 -10.90 24.81
CA LEU A 54 -29.61 -10.60 26.10
C LEU A 54 -28.48 -11.57 26.46
N TYR A 55 -28.62 -12.87 26.18
CA TYR A 55 -27.54 -13.83 26.36
C TYR A 55 -26.32 -13.48 25.51
N LEU A 56 -26.52 -13.09 24.26
CA LEU A 56 -25.44 -12.71 23.35
C LEU A 56 -24.77 -11.41 23.78
N LYS A 57 -25.53 -10.40 24.20
CA LYS A 57 -24.97 -9.16 24.77
C LYS A 57 -24.09 -9.45 25.99
N LEU A 58 -24.60 -10.22 26.94
CA LEU A 58 -23.86 -10.57 28.15
C LEU A 58 -22.61 -11.44 27.84
N ALA A 59 -22.68 -12.29 26.82
CA ALA A 59 -21.54 -13.07 26.36
C ALA A 59 -20.44 -12.19 25.75
N MET A 60 -20.82 -11.20 24.93
CA MET A 60 -19.87 -10.23 24.36
C MET A 60 -19.21 -9.38 25.46
N GLU A 61 -19.97 -8.88 26.43
CA GLU A 61 -19.41 -8.16 27.58
C GLU A 61 -18.47 -9.04 28.42
N GLY A 62 -18.83 -10.31 28.60
CA GLY A 62 -18.02 -11.29 29.32
C GLY A 62 -16.68 -11.58 28.63
N GLN A 63 -16.66 -11.63 27.30
CA GLN A 63 -15.42 -11.79 26.52
C GLN A 63 -14.47 -10.62 26.71
N HIS A 64 -14.98 -9.37 26.66
CA HIS A 64 -14.18 -8.17 26.91
C HIS A 64 -13.56 -8.13 28.31
N LYS A 65 -14.19 -8.79 29.30
CA LYS A 65 -13.71 -8.85 30.69
C LYS A 65 -12.96 -10.15 31.04
N GLY A 66 -12.72 -11.04 30.06
CA GLY A 66 -12.08 -12.33 30.30
C GLY A 66 -12.95 -13.35 31.07
N LEU A 67 -14.26 -13.13 31.14
CA LEU A 67 -15.23 -14.03 31.77
C LEU A 67 -15.79 -15.01 30.74
N SER A 68 -15.95 -16.27 31.14
CA SER A 68 -16.44 -17.36 30.29
C SER A 68 -17.85 -17.13 29.73
N THR A 69 -18.08 -17.64 28.54
CA THR A 69 -19.28 -17.57 27.71
C THR A 69 -20.60 -17.85 28.45
N TYR A 70 -21.47 -16.86 28.55
CA TYR A 70 -22.75 -16.94 29.22
C TYR A 70 -23.77 -17.63 28.30
N ARG A 71 -24.13 -18.91 28.59
CA ARG A 71 -25.19 -19.68 27.90
C ARG A 71 -25.29 -19.57 26.38
N LEU A 72 -24.15 -19.46 25.74
CA LEU A 72 -24.02 -19.34 24.26
C LEU A 72 -24.75 -20.47 23.51
N PRO A 73 -24.71 -21.76 23.97
CA PRO A 73 -25.45 -22.83 23.29
C PRO A 73 -26.97 -22.63 23.31
N ASP A 74 -27.52 -22.04 24.37
CA ASP A 74 -28.97 -21.79 24.46
C ASP A 74 -29.37 -20.66 23.49
N ALA A 75 -28.60 -19.57 23.44
CA ALA A 75 -28.80 -18.49 22.49
C ALA A 75 -28.71 -19.00 21.03
N SER A 76 -27.70 -19.82 20.73
CA SER A 76 -27.54 -20.43 19.39
C SER A 76 -28.75 -21.28 18.98
N ARG A 77 -29.24 -22.16 19.87
CA ARG A 77 -30.44 -22.96 19.57
C ARG A 77 -31.68 -22.10 19.33
N ILE A 78 -31.86 -21.02 20.11
CA ILE A 78 -33.00 -20.12 19.93
C ILE A 78 -32.89 -19.43 18.58
N VAL A 79 -31.72 -18.85 18.27
CA VAL A 79 -31.50 -18.12 17.00
C VAL A 79 -31.71 -19.03 15.79
N GLN A 80 -31.28 -20.30 15.85
CA GLN A 80 -31.47 -21.26 14.77
C GLN A 80 -32.94 -21.69 14.58
N ARG A 81 -33.69 -21.79 15.69
CA ARG A 81 -35.09 -22.23 15.66
C ARG A 81 -36.05 -21.14 15.21
N VAL A 82 -35.77 -19.90 15.56
CA VAL A 82 -36.66 -18.78 15.27
C VAL A 82 -36.56 -18.37 13.79
N PRO A 83 -37.68 -18.31 13.05
CA PRO A 83 -37.67 -17.98 11.64
C PRO A 83 -37.27 -16.52 11.40
N LEU A 84 -36.66 -16.23 10.24
CA LEU A 84 -36.30 -14.87 9.84
C LEU A 84 -37.52 -13.97 9.66
N GLN A 85 -38.63 -14.53 9.19
CA GLN A 85 -39.90 -13.81 9.01
C GLN A 85 -40.98 -14.40 9.93
N HIS A 86 -41.53 -13.55 10.75
CA HIS A 86 -42.65 -13.95 11.62
C HIS A 86 -43.95 -14.04 10.82
N LYS A 87 -44.57 -15.20 10.76
CA LYS A 87 -45.80 -15.47 9.98
C LYS A 87 -47.11 -15.20 10.76
N GLY A 88 -47.05 -14.80 12.02
CA GLY A 88 -48.21 -14.69 12.89
C GLY A 88 -48.69 -13.28 13.16
N SER A 89 -50.01 -13.06 13.21
CA SER A 89 -50.63 -11.90 13.85
C SER A 89 -50.51 -12.09 15.36
N SER A 90 -49.56 -11.43 16.02
CA SER A 90 -49.48 -11.48 17.48
C SER A 90 -50.19 -10.27 18.06
N SER A 91 -50.89 -10.45 19.18
CA SER A 91 -51.50 -9.38 19.96
C SER A 91 -50.48 -8.49 20.68
N LEU A 92 -49.20 -8.72 20.53
CA LEU A 92 -48.12 -7.86 20.99
C LEU A 92 -47.80 -6.82 19.91
N PRO A 93 -47.65 -5.53 20.26
CA PRO A 93 -47.33 -4.47 19.30
C PRO A 93 -45.87 -4.63 18.83
N PHE A 94 -45.69 -5.43 17.81
CA PHE A 94 -44.36 -5.69 17.26
C PHE A 94 -44.34 -5.44 15.77
N PRO A 95 -43.61 -4.44 15.28
CA PRO A 95 -43.43 -4.22 13.85
C PRO A 95 -42.76 -5.43 13.20
N ARG A 96 -43.27 -5.91 12.06
CA ARG A 96 -42.72 -7.09 11.37
C ARG A 96 -41.25 -6.95 11.00
N HIS A 97 -40.84 -5.75 10.62
CA HIS A 97 -39.46 -5.47 10.27
C HIS A 97 -38.50 -5.50 11.47
N GLU A 98 -38.97 -5.06 12.65
CA GLU A 98 -38.19 -5.11 13.89
C GLU A 98 -37.77 -6.54 14.24
N TRP A 99 -38.64 -7.50 14.05
CA TRP A 99 -38.36 -8.90 14.28
C TRP A 99 -37.17 -9.40 13.43
N SER A 100 -37.23 -9.19 12.11
CA SER A 100 -36.20 -9.61 11.18
C SER A 100 -34.85 -8.95 11.47
N VAL A 101 -34.87 -7.67 11.80
CA VAL A 101 -33.66 -6.93 12.16
C VAL A 101 -33.03 -7.43 13.47
N ARG A 102 -33.85 -7.71 14.50
CA ARG A 102 -33.36 -8.29 15.77
C ARG A 102 -32.76 -9.70 15.54
N ARG A 103 -33.41 -10.47 14.72
CA ARG A 103 -32.93 -11.82 14.37
C ARG A 103 -31.55 -11.78 13.69
N LEU A 104 -31.38 -10.90 12.70
CA LEU A 104 -30.10 -10.71 12.02
C LEU A 104 -29.02 -10.18 12.99
N ARG A 105 -29.40 -9.28 13.90
CA ARG A 105 -28.46 -8.82 14.92
C ARG A 105 -28.00 -9.93 15.85
N CYS A 106 -28.90 -10.81 16.26
CA CYS A 106 -28.51 -12.00 17.05
C CYS A 106 -27.58 -12.93 16.25
N GLU A 107 -27.82 -13.13 14.96
CA GLU A 107 -26.90 -13.88 14.08
C GLU A 107 -25.53 -13.21 13.99
N TRP A 108 -25.50 -11.92 13.81
CA TRP A 108 -24.24 -11.17 13.77
C TRP A 108 -23.47 -11.32 15.10
N MET A 109 -24.11 -11.11 16.26
CA MET A 109 -23.46 -11.29 17.57
C MET A 109 -22.95 -12.72 17.75
N LEU A 110 -23.75 -13.71 17.38
CA LEU A 110 -23.36 -15.11 17.44
C LEU A 110 -22.15 -15.39 16.57
N LYS A 111 -22.12 -14.84 15.35
CA LYS A 111 -21.01 -15.00 14.42
C LYS A 111 -19.73 -14.31 14.91
N VAL A 112 -19.84 -13.10 15.47
CA VAL A 112 -18.70 -12.39 16.09
C VAL A 112 -18.09 -13.22 17.23
N ILE A 113 -18.92 -13.87 18.06
CA ILE A 113 -18.45 -14.67 19.19
C ILE A 113 -17.80 -15.99 18.71
N SER A 114 -18.39 -16.65 17.70
CA SER A 114 -17.94 -17.96 17.22
C SER A 114 -16.78 -17.90 16.23
N ASP A 115 -16.76 -16.88 15.37
CA ASP A 115 -15.78 -16.73 14.30
C ASP A 115 -15.61 -15.24 13.93
N PRO A 116 -14.80 -14.50 14.73
CA PRO A 116 -14.63 -13.04 14.54
C PRO A 116 -13.91 -12.68 13.25
N HIS A 117 -13.29 -13.65 12.57
CA HIS A 117 -12.55 -13.45 11.32
C HIS A 117 -13.39 -13.72 10.06
N ALA A 118 -14.63 -14.16 10.19
CA ALA A 118 -15.54 -14.37 9.07
C ALA A 118 -16.12 -13.04 8.53
N TYR A 119 -15.28 -12.07 8.18
CA TYR A 119 -15.66 -10.70 7.84
C TYR A 119 -16.73 -10.63 6.76
N ARG A 120 -16.65 -11.46 5.72
CA ARG A 120 -17.66 -11.48 4.65
C ARG A 120 -19.06 -11.78 5.18
N ALA A 121 -19.20 -12.83 5.97
CA ALA A 121 -20.48 -13.21 6.55
C ALA A 121 -21.01 -12.15 7.54
N LEU A 122 -20.11 -11.52 8.32
CA LEU A 122 -20.45 -10.44 9.24
C LEU A 122 -20.98 -9.21 8.48
N VAL A 123 -20.32 -8.80 7.40
CA VAL A 123 -20.74 -7.67 6.55
C VAL A 123 -22.08 -7.98 5.87
N ASP A 124 -22.27 -9.18 5.30
CA ASP A 124 -23.51 -9.57 4.63
C ASP A 124 -24.73 -9.54 5.59
N ILE A 125 -24.58 -10.03 6.82
CA ILE A 125 -25.64 -9.98 7.83
C ILE A 125 -25.99 -8.53 8.21
N LEU A 126 -24.99 -7.68 8.41
CA LEU A 126 -25.19 -6.27 8.76
C LEU A 126 -25.85 -5.49 7.60
N CYS A 127 -25.43 -5.73 6.37
CA CYS A 127 -26.03 -5.12 5.18
C CYS A 127 -27.50 -5.49 5.04
N GLN A 128 -27.86 -6.75 5.21
CA GLN A 128 -29.27 -7.20 5.20
C GLN A 128 -30.10 -6.49 6.30
N GLY A 129 -29.54 -6.38 7.51
CA GLY A 129 -30.19 -5.70 8.63
C GLY A 129 -30.44 -4.19 8.34
N ILE A 130 -29.43 -3.49 7.81
CA ILE A 130 -29.56 -2.08 7.44
C ILE A 130 -30.58 -1.91 6.31
N GLN A 131 -30.53 -2.75 5.28
CA GLN A 131 -31.47 -2.71 4.16
C GLN A 131 -32.92 -2.89 4.61
N LEU A 132 -33.18 -3.81 5.54
CA LEU A 132 -34.51 -3.98 6.13
C LEU A 132 -34.96 -2.73 6.91
N CYS A 133 -34.07 -2.06 7.62
CA CYS A 133 -34.39 -0.80 8.30
C CYS A 133 -34.72 0.32 7.31
N GLU A 134 -34.01 0.41 6.18
CA GLU A 134 -34.26 1.41 5.12
C GLU A 134 -35.56 1.15 4.34
N GLN A 135 -35.92 -0.10 4.13
CA GLN A 135 -37.16 -0.50 3.44
C GLN A 135 -38.41 -0.34 4.32
N SER A 136 -38.23 -0.16 5.61
CA SER A 136 -39.34 0.03 6.52
C SER A 136 -39.91 1.44 6.41
N HIS A 137 -41.14 1.58 5.99
CA HIS A 137 -41.87 2.85 5.98
C HIS A 137 -42.39 3.23 7.37
N GLU A 138 -42.13 2.43 8.38
CA GLU A 138 -42.55 2.67 9.77
C GLU A 138 -41.57 3.64 10.44
N LEU A 139 -42.06 4.82 10.85
CA LEU A 139 -41.31 5.81 11.63
C LEU A 139 -41.18 5.33 13.09
N SER A 140 -40.45 4.27 13.33
CA SER A 140 -40.15 3.77 14.65
C SER A 140 -38.80 4.32 15.13
N HIS A 141 -38.79 5.02 16.28
CA HIS A 141 -37.53 5.44 16.93
C HIS A 141 -36.58 4.29 17.17
N TRP A 142 -37.12 3.11 17.41
CA TRP A 142 -36.33 1.88 17.61
C TRP A 142 -35.61 1.45 16.31
N LEU A 143 -36.28 1.44 15.18
CA LEU A 143 -35.66 1.11 13.88
C LEU A 143 -34.57 2.14 13.52
N THR A 144 -34.82 3.42 13.77
CA THR A 144 -33.80 4.46 13.54
C THR A 144 -32.57 4.25 14.41
N TRP A 145 -32.76 3.95 15.70
CA TRP A 145 -31.65 3.65 16.62
C TRP A 145 -30.92 2.37 16.20
N TYR A 146 -31.64 1.33 15.80
CA TYR A 146 -31.06 0.08 15.34
C TYR A 146 -30.27 0.26 14.05
N ARG A 147 -30.79 1.01 13.09
CA ARG A 147 -30.07 1.38 11.87
C ARG A 147 -28.74 2.01 12.18
N SER A 148 -28.71 3.03 13.03
CA SER A 148 -27.47 3.69 13.44
C SER A 148 -26.50 2.72 14.12
N THR A 149 -27.00 1.80 14.95
CA THR A 149 -26.18 0.78 15.61
C THR A 149 -25.57 -0.18 14.60
N LEU A 150 -26.36 -0.68 13.64
CA LEU A 150 -25.89 -1.58 12.59
C LEU A 150 -24.90 -0.89 11.65
N GLN A 151 -25.13 0.38 11.30
CA GLN A 151 -24.19 1.18 10.52
C GLN A 151 -22.85 1.35 11.26
N HIS A 152 -22.88 1.59 12.57
CA HIS A 152 -21.67 1.67 13.39
C HIS A 152 -20.92 0.33 13.41
N GLN A 153 -21.63 -0.77 13.63
CA GLN A 153 -21.05 -2.12 13.60
C GLN A 153 -20.47 -2.48 12.22
N LEU A 154 -21.10 -2.04 11.14
CA LEU A 154 -20.56 -2.20 9.79
C LEU A 154 -19.25 -1.42 9.61
N LYS A 155 -19.17 -0.20 10.15
CA LYS A 155 -17.92 0.60 10.15
C LYS A 155 -16.82 -0.10 10.93
N GLU A 156 -17.11 -0.64 12.10
CA GLU A 156 -16.16 -1.42 12.90
C GLU A 156 -15.69 -2.70 12.19
N ALA A 157 -16.61 -3.44 11.56
CA ALA A 157 -16.29 -4.65 10.80
C ALA A 157 -15.37 -4.35 9.61
N HIS A 158 -15.62 -3.26 8.87
CA HIS A 158 -14.74 -2.84 7.79
C HIS A 158 -13.37 -2.38 8.30
N ALA A 159 -13.31 -1.62 9.39
CA ALA A 159 -12.05 -1.21 10.01
C ALA A 159 -11.23 -2.42 10.48
N ALA A 160 -11.89 -3.41 11.10
CA ALA A 160 -11.24 -4.66 11.52
C ALA A 160 -10.74 -5.47 10.31
N CYS A 161 -11.53 -5.57 9.24
CA CYS A 161 -11.11 -6.22 8.00
C CYS A 161 -9.90 -5.53 7.38
N ALA A 162 -9.90 -4.19 7.36
CA ALA A 162 -8.79 -3.40 6.81
C ALA A 162 -7.51 -3.53 7.65
N SER A 163 -7.58 -3.61 8.99
CA SER A 163 -6.42 -3.61 9.87
C SER A 163 -5.81 -4.99 10.13
N ASN A 164 -6.61 -6.05 10.16
CA ASN A 164 -6.18 -7.39 10.60
C ASN A 164 -5.89 -8.37 9.45
N ALA A 165 -5.99 -7.92 8.22
CA ALA A 165 -5.92 -8.81 7.10
C ALA A 165 -4.46 -9.04 6.65
N PRO A 166 -3.96 -10.28 6.58
CA PRO A 166 -2.72 -10.62 5.89
C PRO A 166 -2.79 -10.25 4.41
N ALA A 167 -1.65 -10.17 3.73
CA ALA A 167 -1.54 -9.65 2.37
C ALA A 167 -2.53 -10.23 1.32
N GLY A 168 -2.97 -11.49 1.49
CA GLY A 168 -4.00 -12.11 0.63
C GLY A 168 -5.45 -11.61 0.84
N SER A 169 -5.69 -10.73 1.79
CA SER A 169 -7.02 -10.29 2.20
C SER A 169 -7.47 -8.95 1.60
N ALA A 170 -6.65 -8.29 0.78
CA ALA A 170 -7.06 -7.11 0.03
C ALA A 170 -8.28 -7.40 -0.86
N MET A 171 -8.31 -8.59 -1.50
CA MET A 171 -9.48 -9.09 -2.23
C MET A 171 -10.69 -9.24 -1.31
N GLN A 172 -10.53 -9.84 -0.15
CA GLN A 172 -11.62 -9.99 0.83
C GLN A 172 -12.16 -8.64 1.29
N PHE A 173 -11.30 -7.67 1.56
CA PHE A 173 -11.71 -6.31 1.93
C PHE A 173 -12.50 -5.64 0.80
N ARG A 174 -12.02 -5.73 -0.44
CA ARG A 174 -12.74 -5.24 -1.61
C ARG A 174 -14.10 -5.90 -1.77
N ASP A 175 -14.16 -7.23 -1.68
CA ASP A 175 -15.41 -7.98 -1.86
C ASP A 175 -16.43 -7.62 -0.77
N CYS A 176 -15.99 -7.38 0.46
CA CYS A 176 -16.84 -6.86 1.53
C CYS A 176 -17.33 -5.43 1.23
N ALA A 177 -16.44 -4.55 0.76
CA ALA A 177 -16.77 -3.17 0.43
C ALA A 177 -17.75 -3.08 -0.76
N MET A 178 -17.52 -3.88 -1.81
CA MET A 178 -18.42 -4.00 -2.97
C MET A 178 -19.80 -4.50 -2.56
N ALA A 179 -19.88 -5.59 -1.80
CA ALA A 179 -21.15 -6.13 -1.34
C ALA A 179 -21.94 -5.12 -0.50
N ALA A 180 -21.27 -4.40 0.40
CA ALA A 180 -21.92 -3.36 1.19
C ALA A 180 -22.42 -2.23 0.30
N TYR A 181 -21.62 -1.78 -0.66
CA TYR A 181 -22.02 -0.73 -1.59
C TYR A 181 -23.20 -1.15 -2.47
N ASP A 182 -23.13 -2.31 -3.12
CA ASP A 182 -24.17 -2.81 -4.04
C ASP A 182 -25.50 -3.04 -3.32
N THR A 183 -25.45 -3.48 -2.06
CA THR A 183 -26.65 -3.77 -1.26
C THR A 183 -27.28 -2.49 -0.69
N LEU A 184 -26.48 -1.54 -0.21
CA LEU A 184 -26.96 -0.41 0.61
C LEU A 184 -27.07 0.90 -0.17
N ALA A 185 -26.16 1.17 -1.13
CA ALA A 185 -26.15 2.45 -1.83
C ALA A 185 -27.43 2.76 -2.62
N PRO A 186 -28.14 1.78 -3.23
CA PRO A 186 -29.41 2.04 -3.91
C PRO A 186 -30.56 2.34 -2.97
N SER A 187 -30.54 1.80 -1.75
CA SER A 187 -31.66 1.88 -0.80
C SER A 187 -31.52 3.00 0.22
N THR A 188 -30.30 3.48 0.51
CA THR A 188 -30.09 4.48 1.55
C THR A 188 -30.39 5.90 1.06
N SER A 189 -31.18 6.62 1.86
CA SER A 189 -31.42 8.07 1.72
C SER A 189 -30.39 8.93 2.46
N ASP A 190 -29.56 8.32 3.32
CA ASP A 190 -28.53 8.99 4.11
C ASP A 190 -27.29 9.28 3.25
N ALA A 191 -27.14 10.54 2.87
CA ALA A 191 -26.05 10.99 2.01
C ALA A 191 -24.66 10.82 2.68
N SER A 192 -24.55 11.04 3.99
CA SER A 192 -23.30 10.84 4.73
C SER A 192 -22.90 9.36 4.77
N PHE A 193 -23.86 8.48 4.98
CA PHE A 193 -23.59 7.05 4.97
C PHE A 193 -23.23 6.55 3.58
N LYS A 194 -23.88 7.06 2.53
CA LYS A 194 -23.51 6.74 1.14
C LYS A 194 -22.11 7.23 0.78
N LEU A 195 -21.73 8.43 1.23
CA LEU A 195 -20.35 8.93 1.08
C LEU A 195 -19.33 8.03 1.79
N TRP A 196 -19.69 7.54 2.99
CA TRP A 196 -18.82 6.60 3.71
C TRP A 196 -18.66 5.27 2.94
N LEU A 197 -19.74 4.71 2.38
CA LEU A 197 -19.67 3.49 1.55
C LEU A 197 -18.75 3.69 0.34
N LEU A 198 -18.88 4.83 -0.35
CA LEU A 198 -18.01 5.19 -1.47
C LEU A 198 -16.55 5.34 -1.05
N ASN A 199 -16.30 5.93 0.12
CA ASN A 199 -14.96 6.04 0.68
C ASN A 199 -14.32 4.67 0.93
N VAL A 200 -15.03 3.76 1.58
CA VAL A 200 -14.56 2.39 1.83
C VAL A 200 -14.29 1.65 0.54
N LEU A 201 -15.18 1.79 -0.46
CA LEU A 201 -15.00 1.19 -1.78
C LEU A 201 -13.74 1.71 -2.48
N CYS A 202 -13.54 3.03 -2.54
CA CYS A 202 -12.36 3.62 -3.15
C CYS A 202 -11.07 3.19 -2.45
N HIS A 203 -11.07 3.18 -1.11
CA HIS A 203 -9.93 2.72 -0.33
C HIS A 203 -9.60 1.26 -0.63
N SER A 204 -10.61 0.39 -0.64
CA SER A 204 -10.43 -1.05 -0.94
C SER A 204 -9.85 -1.31 -2.33
N ILE A 205 -10.19 -0.47 -3.33
CA ILE A 205 -9.63 -0.57 -4.68
C ILE A 205 -8.13 -0.29 -4.69
N LEU A 206 -7.66 0.71 -3.93
CA LEU A 206 -6.24 1.04 -3.86
C LEU A 206 -5.39 -0.05 -3.18
N GLU A 207 -5.97 -0.83 -2.28
CA GLU A 207 -5.30 -1.95 -1.62
C GLU A 207 -5.07 -3.16 -2.55
N LEU A 208 -5.75 -3.22 -3.70
CA LEU A 208 -5.61 -4.35 -4.60
C LEU A 208 -4.23 -4.39 -5.27
N PRO A 209 -3.60 -5.55 -5.35
CA PRO A 209 -2.35 -5.73 -6.08
C PRO A 209 -2.51 -5.54 -7.59
N THR A 210 -3.69 -5.89 -8.15
CA THR A 210 -4.03 -5.71 -9.57
C THR A 210 -5.25 -4.81 -9.70
N ILE A 211 -5.11 -3.68 -10.35
CA ILE A 211 -6.21 -2.73 -10.57
C ILE A 211 -6.44 -2.55 -12.07
N SER A 212 -7.71 -2.61 -12.49
CA SER A 212 -8.13 -1.99 -13.74
C SER A 212 -8.15 -0.48 -13.54
N VAL A 213 -7.14 0.21 -14.07
CA VAL A 213 -6.95 1.65 -13.85
C VAL A 213 -8.10 2.46 -14.40
N ASP A 214 -8.63 2.10 -15.57
CA ASP A 214 -9.70 2.85 -16.22
C ASP A 214 -11.03 2.71 -15.46
N GLU A 215 -11.33 1.55 -14.91
CA GLU A 215 -12.50 1.34 -14.04
C GLU A 215 -12.35 2.11 -12.73
N SER A 216 -11.18 2.07 -12.13
CA SER A 216 -10.88 2.78 -10.88
C SER A 216 -10.95 4.29 -11.06
N ALA A 217 -10.42 4.83 -12.16
CA ALA A 217 -10.51 6.24 -12.49
C ALA A 217 -11.97 6.71 -12.67
N LYS A 218 -12.80 5.91 -13.34
CA LYS A 218 -14.25 6.18 -13.46
C LYS A 218 -14.93 6.20 -12.10
N THR A 219 -14.62 5.23 -11.23
CA THR A 219 -15.17 5.15 -9.87
C THR A 219 -14.78 6.38 -9.05
N PHE A 220 -13.50 6.78 -9.08
CA PHE A 220 -13.05 7.96 -8.34
C PHE A 220 -13.65 9.27 -8.87
N SER A 221 -13.76 9.42 -10.18
CA SER A 221 -14.45 10.58 -10.79
C SER A 221 -15.91 10.64 -10.37
N PHE A 222 -16.61 9.52 -10.38
CA PHE A 222 -17.99 9.43 -9.88
C PHE A 222 -18.08 9.83 -8.40
N CYS A 223 -17.19 9.33 -7.55
CA CYS A 223 -17.16 9.67 -6.12
C CYS A 223 -16.92 11.17 -5.88
N GLN A 224 -16.00 11.78 -6.64
CA GLN A 224 -15.76 13.23 -6.59
C GLN A 224 -17.00 14.02 -6.98
N GLN A 225 -17.65 13.68 -8.09
CA GLN A 225 -18.88 14.34 -8.55
C GLN A 225 -20.01 14.18 -7.54
N TYR A 226 -20.19 12.99 -7.00
CA TYR A 226 -21.21 12.75 -5.98
C TYR A 226 -20.94 13.59 -4.71
N ALA A 227 -19.70 13.61 -4.22
CA ALA A 227 -19.31 14.44 -3.07
C ALA A 227 -19.48 15.95 -3.33
N GLN A 228 -19.40 16.42 -4.58
CA GLN A 228 -19.68 17.80 -4.95
C GLN A 228 -21.17 18.13 -4.94
N SER A 229 -22.04 17.16 -5.25
CA SER A 229 -23.49 17.35 -5.30
C SER A 229 -24.16 17.30 -3.93
N VAL A 230 -23.46 16.82 -2.90
CA VAL A 230 -24.00 16.60 -1.56
C VAL A 230 -23.60 17.74 -0.61
N HIS A 231 -24.56 18.27 0.13
CA HIS A 231 -24.35 19.34 1.11
C HIS A 231 -24.42 18.78 2.55
N THR A 232 -23.43 17.94 2.90
CA THR A 232 -23.27 17.41 4.28
C THR A 232 -21.96 17.91 4.86
N ALA A 233 -21.84 17.89 6.20
CA ALA A 233 -20.61 18.29 6.89
C ALA A 233 -19.39 17.42 6.48
N ASP A 234 -19.63 16.15 6.11
CA ASP A 234 -18.60 15.21 5.72
C ASP A 234 -18.16 15.34 4.24
N ALA A 235 -18.93 16.08 3.43
CA ALA A 235 -18.65 16.17 1.99
C ALA A 235 -17.34 16.92 1.65
N PRO A 236 -16.97 18.06 2.29
CA PRO A 236 -15.72 18.75 1.98
C PRO A 236 -14.47 17.90 2.24
N PRO A 237 -14.27 17.25 3.41
CA PRO A 237 -13.10 16.39 3.63
C PRO A 237 -13.06 15.18 2.69
N LEU A 238 -14.21 14.59 2.37
CA LEU A 238 -14.26 13.44 1.45
C LEU A 238 -13.95 13.82 -0.01
N ARG A 239 -14.34 15.03 -0.46
CA ARG A 239 -13.89 15.53 -1.79
C ARG A 239 -12.39 15.59 -1.91
N VAL A 240 -11.73 16.15 -0.88
CA VAL A 240 -10.26 16.21 -0.81
C VAL A 240 -9.68 14.80 -0.79
N TYR A 241 -10.25 13.90 0.01
CA TYR A 241 -9.80 12.52 0.10
C TYR A 241 -9.92 11.78 -1.24
N PHE A 242 -11.04 11.88 -1.94
CA PHE A 242 -11.19 11.26 -3.27
C PHE A 242 -10.21 11.82 -4.30
N ALA A 243 -9.91 13.12 -4.23
CA ALA A 243 -8.88 13.71 -5.08
C ALA A 243 -7.49 13.10 -4.78
N ILE A 244 -7.16 12.92 -3.49
CA ILE A 244 -5.92 12.25 -3.06
C ILE A 244 -5.85 10.83 -3.62
N LEU A 245 -6.92 10.03 -3.46
CA LEU A 245 -6.96 8.66 -3.97
C LEU A 245 -6.76 8.60 -5.49
N HIS A 246 -7.35 9.53 -6.23
CA HIS A 246 -7.17 9.63 -7.67
C HIS A 246 -5.72 9.96 -8.05
N ILE A 247 -5.09 10.91 -7.36
CA ILE A 247 -3.68 11.25 -7.57
C ILE A 247 -2.78 10.04 -7.27
N LEU A 248 -3.01 9.34 -6.15
CA LEU A 248 -2.24 8.14 -5.80
C LEU A 248 -2.39 7.02 -6.85
N LEU A 249 -3.58 6.86 -7.43
CA LEU A 249 -3.79 5.94 -8.53
C LEU A 249 -2.95 6.31 -9.77
N LEU A 250 -2.88 7.59 -10.12
CA LEU A 250 -2.07 8.08 -11.23
C LEU A 250 -0.57 7.85 -10.98
N PHE A 251 -0.10 8.09 -9.76
CA PHE A 251 1.28 7.73 -9.37
C PHE A 251 1.55 6.25 -9.54
N ARG A 252 0.63 5.41 -9.07
CA ARG A 252 0.75 3.96 -9.21
C ARG A 252 0.80 3.49 -10.67
N LYS A 253 0.06 4.15 -11.55
CA LYS A 253 0.09 3.90 -13.00
C LYS A 253 1.39 4.42 -13.65
N GLY A 254 2.03 5.41 -13.06
CA GLY A 254 3.16 6.14 -13.64
C GLY A 254 2.73 7.30 -14.55
N ASP A 255 1.48 7.74 -14.47
CA ASP A 255 0.94 8.89 -15.22
C ASP A 255 1.19 10.21 -14.46
N VAL A 256 2.44 10.45 -14.08
CA VAL A 256 2.86 11.58 -13.24
C VAL A 256 2.56 12.93 -13.89
N VAL A 257 2.59 13.00 -15.23
CA VAL A 257 2.22 14.21 -15.99
C VAL A 257 0.81 14.66 -15.70
N VAL A 258 -0.14 13.70 -15.66
CA VAL A 258 -1.56 13.98 -15.43
C VAL A 258 -1.82 14.32 -13.95
N ALA A 259 -1.00 13.81 -13.04
CA ALA A 259 -1.12 14.08 -11.60
C ALA A 259 -0.78 15.53 -11.24
N GLY A 260 0.13 16.21 -11.97
CA GLY A 260 0.60 17.55 -11.65
C GLY A 260 -0.51 18.60 -11.49
N PRO A 261 -1.37 18.82 -12.49
CA PRO A 261 -2.51 19.73 -12.37
C PRO A 261 -3.44 19.39 -11.22
N LEU A 262 -3.72 18.10 -10.99
CA LEU A 262 -4.59 17.64 -9.90
C LEU A 262 -4.01 17.94 -8.51
N VAL A 263 -2.69 17.89 -8.36
CA VAL A 263 -2.02 18.28 -7.09
C VAL A 263 -2.16 19.78 -6.84
N GLN A 264 -2.12 20.61 -7.89
CA GLN A 264 -2.37 22.05 -7.77
C GLN A 264 -3.81 22.33 -7.36
N ASP A 265 -4.79 21.67 -8.00
CA ASP A 265 -6.21 21.78 -7.63
C ASP A 265 -6.44 21.30 -6.18
N LEU A 266 -5.78 20.22 -5.76
CA LEU A 266 -5.81 19.72 -4.39
C LEU A 266 -5.26 20.77 -3.40
N SER A 267 -4.18 21.45 -3.74
CA SER A 267 -3.60 22.52 -2.92
C SER A 267 -4.59 23.67 -2.68
N VAL A 268 -5.29 24.10 -3.75
CA VAL A 268 -6.33 25.12 -3.66
C VAL A 268 -7.52 24.65 -2.81
N ALA A 269 -7.95 23.40 -3.00
CA ALA A 269 -9.07 22.83 -2.25
C ALA A 269 -8.76 22.72 -0.75
N ILE A 270 -7.54 22.32 -0.38
CA ILE A 270 -7.10 22.25 1.03
C ILE A 270 -6.98 23.64 1.64
N ALA A 271 -6.42 24.62 0.91
CA ALA A 271 -6.29 25.99 1.38
C ALA A 271 -7.66 26.67 1.63
N GLY A 272 -8.67 26.32 0.82
CA GLY A 272 -10.04 26.81 0.98
C GLY A 272 -10.89 26.08 2.05
N SER A 273 -10.35 25.01 2.65
CA SER A 273 -11.09 24.19 3.63
C SER A 273 -10.76 24.63 5.05
N ASP A 274 -11.36 25.74 5.51
CA ASP A 274 -11.15 26.30 6.85
C ASP A 274 -11.29 25.24 7.97
N ASN A 275 -10.16 24.83 8.58
CA ASN A 275 -10.03 24.03 9.82
C ASN A 275 -10.80 22.69 9.91
N THR A 276 -11.44 22.24 8.84
CA THR A 276 -12.20 20.98 8.82
C THR A 276 -11.32 19.76 8.50
N LEU A 277 -10.11 20.00 7.97
CA LEU A 277 -9.16 18.95 7.60
C LEU A 277 -8.09 18.75 8.68
N PRO A 278 -7.55 17.51 8.82
CA PRO A 278 -6.39 17.27 9.67
C PRO A 278 -5.21 18.18 9.30
N SER A 279 -4.48 18.69 10.29
CA SER A 279 -3.33 19.59 10.06
C SER A 279 -2.28 18.97 9.13
N SER A 280 -2.06 17.66 9.25
CA SER A 280 -1.14 16.89 8.42
C SER A 280 -1.46 16.95 6.92
N TRP A 281 -2.72 17.12 6.53
CA TRP A 281 -3.12 17.18 5.12
C TRP A 281 -2.66 18.47 4.43
N ARG A 282 -2.34 19.52 5.17
CA ARG A 282 -1.83 20.79 4.62
C ARG A 282 -0.50 20.60 3.88
N HIS A 283 0.32 19.66 4.32
CA HIS A 283 1.62 19.36 3.71
C HIS A 283 1.55 18.35 2.55
N LEU A 284 0.46 17.61 2.45
CA LEU A 284 0.31 16.54 1.46
C LEU A 284 0.51 17.02 -0.01
N PRO A 285 -0.09 18.14 -0.47
CA PRO A 285 0.15 18.61 -1.83
C PRO A 285 1.63 18.94 -2.09
N ALA A 286 2.32 19.50 -1.09
CA ALA A 286 3.74 19.83 -1.23
C ALA A 286 4.62 18.56 -1.30
N VAL A 287 4.28 17.50 -0.56
CA VAL A 287 4.97 16.20 -0.63
C VAL A 287 4.73 15.55 -1.99
N LEU A 288 3.48 15.51 -2.47
CA LEU A 288 3.14 14.98 -3.79
C LEU A 288 3.83 15.78 -4.92
N GLN A 289 3.88 17.12 -4.80
CA GLN A 289 4.58 17.97 -5.75
C GLN A 289 6.10 17.71 -5.72
N LEU A 290 6.69 17.48 -4.55
CA LEU A 290 8.11 17.09 -4.44
C LEU A 290 8.39 15.78 -5.19
N GLN A 291 7.52 14.79 -5.07
CA GLN A 291 7.64 13.53 -5.80
C GLN A 291 7.55 13.77 -7.32
N ILE A 292 6.60 14.57 -7.77
CA ILE A 292 6.46 14.95 -9.20
C ILE A 292 7.72 15.67 -9.68
N ASP A 293 8.16 16.70 -8.97
CA ASP A 293 9.37 17.47 -9.33
C ASP A 293 10.60 16.54 -9.39
N ALA A 294 10.68 15.53 -8.54
CA ALA A 294 11.77 14.55 -8.55
C ALA A 294 11.86 13.73 -9.84
N TYR A 295 10.74 13.49 -10.52
CA TYR A 295 10.72 12.82 -11.82
C TYR A 295 11.23 13.74 -12.93
N TYR A 296 10.80 15.02 -12.93
CA TYR A 296 11.09 15.96 -14.02
C TYR A 296 12.40 16.68 -13.86
N ASP A 297 12.58 17.33 -12.72
CA ASP A 297 13.75 18.15 -12.40
C ASP A 297 14.21 17.95 -10.95
N PRO A 298 15.10 16.98 -10.72
CA PRO A 298 15.67 16.71 -9.41
C PRO A 298 16.29 17.92 -8.71
N ASN A 299 16.74 18.96 -9.45
CA ASN A 299 17.32 20.16 -8.83
C ASN A 299 16.24 21.07 -8.25
N ILE A 300 15.11 21.23 -8.96
CA ILE A 300 13.95 21.95 -8.46
C ILE A 300 13.43 21.23 -7.21
N ALA A 301 13.28 19.90 -7.27
CA ALA A 301 12.86 19.08 -6.13
C ALA A 301 13.74 19.32 -4.91
N LEU A 302 15.08 19.23 -5.05
CA LEU A 302 16.00 19.47 -3.95
C LEU A 302 15.99 20.91 -3.44
N SER A 303 15.82 21.91 -4.31
CA SER A 303 15.74 23.31 -3.88
C SER A 303 14.52 23.59 -3.00
N LYS A 304 13.38 22.94 -3.29
CA LYS A 304 12.12 23.07 -2.55
C LYS A 304 12.09 22.19 -1.29
N SER A 305 12.84 21.08 -1.29
CA SER A 305 12.78 20.09 -0.22
C SER A 305 13.21 20.63 1.14
N ALA A 306 14.20 21.51 1.20
CA ALA A 306 14.69 22.08 2.46
C ALA A 306 13.60 22.86 3.21
N ALA A 307 12.83 23.68 2.51
CA ALA A 307 11.72 24.42 3.10
C ALA A 307 10.58 23.49 3.54
N LEU A 308 10.25 22.48 2.71
CA LEU A 308 9.23 21.48 3.04
C LEU A 308 9.63 20.66 4.26
N LEU A 309 10.84 20.12 4.31
CA LEU A 309 11.33 19.35 5.45
C LEU A 309 11.37 20.19 6.73
N SER A 310 11.77 21.48 6.64
CA SER A 310 11.73 22.40 7.80
C SER A 310 10.30 22.63 8.28
N SER A 311 9.33 22.77 7.36
CA SER A 311 7.92 22.90 7.70
C SER A 311 7.36 21.63 8.36
N LEU A 312 7.69 20.45 7.83
CA LEU A 312 7.32 19.16 8.42
C LEU A 312 7.95 18.93 9.79
N HIS A 313 9.20 19.41 10.02
CA HIS A 313 9.87 19.30 11.31
C HIS A 313 9.27 20.21 12.39
N SER A 314 8.57 21.28 12.01
CA SER A 314 7.87 22.14 12.96
C SER A 314 6.62 21.51 13.57
N GLU A 315 6.08 20.47 12.93
CA GLU A 315 4.96 19.67 13.47
C GLU A 315 5.49 18.47 14.28
N PRO A 316 4.70 17.97 15.26
CA PRO A 316 5.05 16.73 15.95
C PRO A 316 5.23 15.59 14.96
N ARG A 317 6.34 14.86 15.03
CA ARG A 317 6.62 13.70 14.14
C ARG A 317 5.49 12.67 14.15
N ASP A 318 4.82 12.51 15.28
CA ASP A 318 3.70 11.59 15.48
C ASP A 318 2.44 12.01 14.71
N ALA A 319 2.33 13.28 14.29
CA ALA A 319 1.14 13.78 13.62
C ALA A 319 1.03 13.31 12.15
N ALA A 320 2.18 13.13 11.45
CA ALA A 320 2.19 12.75 10.04
C ALA A 320 3.45 11.93 9.66
N PRO A 321 3.73 10.79 10.32
CA PRO A 321 4.98 10.06 10.13
C PRO A 321 5.16 9.55 8.69
N PHE A 322 4.06 9.18 8.01
CA PHE A 322 4.10 8.67 6.64
C PHE A 322 4.44 9.76 5.62
N LEU A 323 3.88 10.96 5.75
CA LEU A 323 4.20 12.08 4.87
C LEU A 323 5.66 12.51 5.04
N TRP A 324 6.10 12.52 6.29
CA TRP A 324 7.47 12.85 6.64
C TRP A 324 8.44 11.82 6.05
N PHE A 325 8.12 10.52 6.17
CA PHE A 325 8.87 9.44 5.55
C PHE A 325 8.92 9.59 4.03
N ASP A 326 7.80 9.75 3.36
CA ASP A 326 7.70 9.83 1.91
C ASP A 326 8.50 11.03 1.35
N ALA A 327 8.43 12.19 2.03
CA ALA A 327 9.21 13.36 1.65
C ALA A 327 10.72 13.14 1.79
N GLN A 328 11.17 12.64 2.94
CA GLN A 328 12.60 12.37 3.18
C GLN A 328 13.14 11.25 2.30
N HIS A 329 12.39 10.17 2.11
CA HIS A 329 12.79 9.07 1.25
C HIS A 329 13.00 9.55 -0.19
N THR A 330 12.12 10.41 -0.71
CA THR A 330 12.29 11.05 -2.02
C THR A 330 13.58 11.87 -2.07
N VAL A 331 13.85 12.67 -1.06
CA VAL A 331 15.09 13.48 -0.98
C VAL A 331 16.34 12.58 -0.90
N CYS A 332 16.28 11.48 -0.16
CA CYS A 332 17.38 10.53 -0.09
C CYS A 332 17.77 9.96 -1.44
N HIS A 333 16.79 9.57 -2.26
CA HIS A 333 17.05 9.11 -3.63
C HIS A 333 17.71 10.18 -4.52
N LEU A 334 17.31 11.44 -4.37
CA LEU A 334 17.91 12.55 -5.10
C LEU A 334 19.37 12.80 -4.66
N LEU A 335 19.64 12.73 -3.35
CA LEU A 335 20.98 12.88 -2.80
C LEU A 335 21.90 11.73 -3.20
N GLU A 336 21.38 10.51 -3.24
CA GLU A 336 22.09 9.31 -3.71
C GLU A 336 22.53 9.48 -5.16
N ALA A 337 21.63 9.89 -6.06
CA ALA A 337 21.94 10.13 -7.46
C ALA A 337 23.01 11.22 -7.64
N GLN A 338 23.01 12.27 -6.79
CA GLN A 338 24.00 13.33 -6.80
C GLN A 338 25.30 12.99 -6.06
N GLY A 339 25.39 11.82 -5.44
CA GLY A 339 26.56 11.39 -4.65
C GLY A 339 26.77 12.20 -3.37
N ARG A 340 25.71 12.79 -2.78
CA ARG A 340 25.77 13.61 -1.54
C ARG A 340 25.59 12.71 -0.31
N TYR A 341 26.52 11.75 -0.13
CA TYR A 341 26.37 10.66 0.84
C TYR A 341 26.41 11.10 2.30
N SER A 342 27.10 12.19 2.65
CA SER A 342 27.09 12.71 4.03
C SER A 342 25.71 13.22 4.45
N GLU A 343 25.01 13.89 3.56
CA GLU A 343 23.64 14.36 3.81
C GLU A 343 22.63 13.22 3.74
N LEU A 344 22.82 12.30 2.80
CA LEU A 344 22.05 11.07 2.69
C LEU A 344 22.10 10.27 4.01
N GLY A 345 23.28 10.10 4.61
CA GLY A 345 23.43 9.36 5.86
C GLY A 345 22.65 9.99 7.02
N LEU A 346 22.62 11.31 7.14
CA LEU A 346 21.81 12.00 8.16
C LEU A 346 20.32 11.75 7.98
N LEU A 347 19.81 11.91 6.75
CA LEU A 347 18.39 11.67 6.47
C LEU A 347 18.00 10.19 6.57
N ALA A 348 18.89 9.27 6.19
CA ALA A 348 18.67 7.84 6.35
C ALA A 348 18.54 7.43 7.83
N GLN A 349 19.33 8.03 8.72
CA GLN A 349 19.18 7.84 10.17
C GLN A 349 17.80 8.30 10.65
N ASP A 350 17.34 9.45 10.20
CA ASP A 350 16.02 9.96 10.57
C ASP A 350 14.90 9.06 10.05
N LEU A 351 15.01 8.52 8.82
CA LEU A 351 14.07 7.54 8.28
C LEU A 351 14.02 6.26 9.14
N ALA A 352 15.18 5.74 9.55
CA ALA A 352 15.28 4.58 10.43
C ALA A 352 14.54 4.81 11.76
N LEU A 353 14.71 5.98 12.38
CA LEU A 353 14.02 6.35 13.61
C LEU A 353 12.50 6.42 13.45
N VAL A 354 11.99 6.90 12.31
CA VAL A 354 10.54 6.94 12.04
C VAL A 354 9.96 5.53 11.97
N VAL A 355 10.65 4.62 11.30
CA VAL A 355 10.20 3.23 11.15
C VAL A 355 10.17 2.50 12.49
N GLU A 356 11.07 2.84 13.41
CA GLU A 356 11.15 2.27 14.76
C GLU A 356 10.08 2.81 15.72
N MET A 357 9.32 3.86 15.35
CA MET A 357 8.22 4.38 16.19
C MET A 357 7.16 3.32 16.44
N PRO A 358 6.73 3.07 17.69
CA PRO A 358 5.81 1.96 18.01
C PRO A 358 4.50 1.98 17.23
N HIS A 359 3.93 3.17 16.99
CA HIS A 359 2.69 3.32 16.23
C HIS A 359 2.89 3.12 14.73
N VAL A 360 4.09 3.36 14.18
CA VAL A 360 4.45 3.07 12.78
C VAL A 360 4.74 1.58 12.61
N ALA A 361 5.50 0.99 13.53
CA ALA A 361 5.88 -0.43 13.51
C ALA A 361 4.67 -1.39 13.54
N GLN A 362 3.53 -0.95 14.09
CA GLN A 362 2.28 -1.73 14.13
C GLN A 362 1.42 -1.59 12.87
N THR A 363 1.82 -0.76 11.92
CA THR A 363 1.05 -0.55 10.68
C THR A 363 1.42 -1.54 9.59
N ARG A 364 0.52 -1.78 8.64
CA ARG A 364 0.81 -2.57 7.44
C ARG A 364 1.95 -2.01 6.60
N ARG A 365 2.18 -0.69 6.63
CA ARG A 365 3.25 -0.04 5.87
C ARG A 365 4.63 -0.26 6.49
N ALA A 366 4.72 -0.75 7.73
CA ALA A 366 5.99 -0.89 8.46
C ALA A 366 7.00 -1.73 7.67
N ALA A 367 6.64 -2.93 7.25
CA ALA A 367 7.53 -3.82 6.48
C ALA A 367 8.00 -3.18 5.16
N SER A 368 7.09 -2.52 4.43
CA SER A 368 7.42 -1.81 3.19
C SER A 368 8.36 -0.61 3.45
N MET A 369 8.15 0.16 4.52
CA MET A 369 9.03 1.26 4.90
C MET A 369 10.41 0.75 5.35
N GLN A 370 10.48 -0.33 6.13
CA GLN A 370 11.74 -0.98 6.52
C GLN A 370 12.50 -1.46 5.29
N SER A 371 11.83 -2.14 4.36
CA SER A 371 12.42 -2.58 3.10
C SER A 371 13.00 -1.40 2.30
N ALA A 372 12.27 -0.27 2.20
CA ALA A 372 12.75 0.94 1.53
C ALA A 372 14.03 1.50 2.18
N VAL A 373 14.09 1.53 3.51
CA VAL A 373 15.30 1.98 4.24
C VAL A 373 16.47 1.03 4.00
N HIS A 374 16.26 -0.29 4.07
CA HIS A 374 17.33 -1.26 3.78
C HIS A 374 17.86 -1.12 2.34
N ILE A 375 17.00 -0.92 1.34
CA ILE A 375 17.43 -0.69 -0.05
C ILE A 375 18.28 0.58 -0.15
N LEU A 376 17.88 1.65 0.52
CA LEU A 376 18.62 2.90 0.57
C LEU A 376 19.99 2.71 1.22
N LEU A 377 20.05 1.99 2.36
CA LEU A 377 21.28 1.67 3.05
C LEU A 377 22.19 0.74 2.25
N ALA A 378 21.62 -0.23 1.53
CA ALA A 378 22.39 -1.07 0.61
C ALA A 378 23.08 -0.24 -0.48
N LYS A 379 22.39 0.75 -1.07
CA LYS A 379 22.98 1.70 -2.02
C LYS A 379 24.07 2.58 -1.39
N TYR A 380 23.82 3.02 -0.17
CA TYR A 380 24.80 3.79 0.61
C TYR A 380 26.07 2.98 0.89
N CYS A 381 25.93 1.77 1.42
CA CYS A 381 27.05 0.86 1.72
C CYS A 381 27.85 0.51 0.45
N HIS A 382 27.15 0.18 -0.64
CA HIS A 382 27.79 -0.09 -1.93
C HIS A 382 28.61 1.11 -2.42
N ALA A 383 28.04 2.33 -2.35
CA ALA A 383 28.74 3.54 -2.78
C ALA A 383 30.01 3.85 -1.95
N LEU A 384 30.03 3.42 -0.68
CA LEU A 384 31.16 3.56 0.22
C LEU A 384 32.11 2.35 0.20
N ASN A 385 31.90 1.41 -0.71
CA ASN A 385 32.68 0.18 -0.87
C ASN A 385 32.60 -0.80 0.32
N HIS A 386 31.49 -0.76 1.07
CA HIS A 386 31.14 -1.72 2.12
C HIS A 386 30.24 -2.83 1.54
N MET A 387 30.82 -3.78 0.83
CA MET A 387 30.07 -4.77 0.05
C MET A 387 29.32 -5.75 0.93
N ASP A 388 29.93 -6.24 2.01
CA ASP A 388 29.28 -7.19 2.93
C ASP A 388 28.05 -6.57 3.60
N ASP A 389 28.16 -5.33 4.05
CA ASP A 389 27.04 -4.58 4.65
C ASP A 389 25.94 -4.30 3.61
N ALA A 390 26.30 -3.97 2.37
CA ALA A 390 25.35 -3.79 1.29
C ALA A 390 24.53 -5.06 1.01
N ILE A 391 25.21 -6.22 1.01
CA ILE A 391 24.58 -7.53 0.81
C ILE A 391 23.67 -7.87 2.00
N ASN A 392 24.09 -7.58 3.23
CA ASN A 392 23.28 -7.80 4.42
C ASN A 392 21.97 -7.00 4.35
N HIS A 393 22.03 -5.74 3.94
CA HIS A 393 20.84 -4.92 3.75
C HIS A 393 19.95 -5.41 2.59
N VAL A 394 20.52 -5.91 1.49
CA VAL A 394 19.74 -6.54 0.40
C VAL A 394 18.98 -7.75 0.93
N ASN A 395 19.64 -8.63 1.69
CA ASN A 395 18.99 -9.81 2.27
C ASN A 395 17.87 -9.45 3.24
N ALA A 396 18.11 -8.46 4.12
CA ALA A 396 17.09 -7.99 5.05
C ALA A 396 15.87 -7.41 4.32
N ALA A 397 16.07 -6.55 3.32
CA ALA A 397 14.98 -6.01 2.52
C ALA A 397 14.19 -7.10 1.81
N PHE A 398 14.88 -8.09 1.25
CA PHE A 398 14.24 -9.19 0.55
C PHE A 398 13.42 -10.07 1.49
N ALA A 399 13.93 -10.38 2.68
CA ALA A 399 13.21 -11.11 3.71
C ALA A 399 11.90 -10.39 4.12
N LEU A 400 11.94 -9.06 4.26
CA LEU A 400 10.75 -8.25 4.56
C LEU A 400 9.71 -8.29 3.44
N ILE A 401 10.12 -8.21 2.18
CA ILE A 401 9.22 -8.32 1.03
C ILE A 401 8.53 -9.68 1.00
N LEU A 402 9.27 -10.77 1.23
CA LEU A 402 8.72 -12.12 1.26
C LEU A 402 7.83 -12.40 2.47
N ALA A 403 8.15 -11.83 3.64
CA ALA A 403 7.31 -11.95 4.84
C ALA A 403 5.96 -11.27 4.65
N ASP A 404 5.93 -10.13 3.92
CA ASP A 404 4.70 -9.42 3.60
C ASP A 404 3.85 -10.17 2.55
N THR A 405 4.53 -10.83 1.57
CA THR A 405 3.81 -11.51 0.48
C THR A 405 4.56 -12.78 0.04
N PRO A 406 4.14 -13.97 0.48
CA PRO A 406 4.85 -15.22 0.21
C PRO A 406 4.79 -15.69 -1.25
N MET A 407 3.93 -15.10 -2.08
CA MET A 407 3.72 -15.49 -3.48
C MET A 407 3.94 -14.33 -4.44
N TRP A 408 4.78 -14.51 -5.45
CA TRP A 408 5.08 -13.50 -6.48
C TRP A 408 3.86 -12.86 -7.17
N PRO A 409 2.81 -13.62 -7.54
CA PRO A 409 1.63 -13.04 -8.18
C PRO A 409 0.86 -12.04 -7.30
N GLU A 410 1.07 -12.11 -5.99
CA GLU A 410 0.36 -11.29 -5.00
C GLU A 410 1.16 -10.05 -4.55
N LEU A 411 2.39 -9.87 -5.05
CA LEU A 411 3.21 -8.71 -4.72
C LEU A 411 2.48 -7.40 -5.03
N SER A 412 2.45 -6.48 -4.06
CA SER A 412 1.97 -5.12 -4.27
C SER A 412 2.88 -4.34 -5.23
N ASP A 413 2.36 -3.28 -5.86
CA ASP A 413 3.19 -2.45 -6.75
C ASP A 413 4.35 -1.77 -5.99
N ALA A 414 4.17 -1.44 -4.70
CA ALA A 414 5.24 -0.93 -3.85
C ALA A 414 6.35 -1.97 -3.65
N ASN A 415 5.98 -3.23 -3.34
CA ASN A 415 6.95 -4.32 -3.19
C ASN A 415 7.63 -4.66 -4.53
N MET A 416 6.95 -4.52 -5.66
CA MET A 416 7.59 -4.65 -6.97
C MET A 416 8.61 -3.53 -7.24
N LEU A 417 8.33 -2.29 -6.86
CA LEU A 417 9.32 -1.20 -6.93
C LEU A 417 10.52 -1.45 -6.01
N HIS A 418 10.28 -1.96 -4.80
CA HIS A 418 11.36 -2.39 -3.90
C HIS A 418 12.18 -3.51 -4.51
N MET A 419 11.54 -4.50 -5.14
CA MET A 419 12.25 -5.56 -5.87
C MET A 419 13.12 -5.01 -7.00
N MET A 420 12.62 -4.02 -7.75
CA MET A 420 13.45 -3.32 -8.75
C MET A 420 14.63 -2.58 -8.09
N GLY A 421 14.44 -1.99 -6.93
CA GLY A 421 15.52 -1.40 -6.13
C GLY A 421 16.59 -2.41 -5.69
N LEU A 422 16.18 -3.62 -5.30
CA LEU A 422 17.10 -4.72 -4.97
C LEU A 422 17.87 -5.19 -6.20
N LEU A 423 17.20 -5.34 -7.34
CA LEU A 423 17.86 -5.68 -8.61
C LEU A 423 18.89 -4.63 -9.02
N ASP A 424 18.62 -3.35 -8.79
CA ASP A 424 19.58 -2.27 -9.04
C ASP A 424 20.86 -2.45 -8.22
N VAL A 425 20.72 -2.66 -6.91
CA VAL A 425 21.85 -2.88 -6.00
C VAL A 425 22.59 -4.17 -6.35
N ALA A 426 21.87 -5.26 -6.58
CA ALA A 426 22.47 -6.55 -6.96
C ALA A 426 23.25 -6.44 -8.28
N THR A 427 22.71 -5.71 -9.27
CA THR A 427 23.39 -5.42 -10.53
C THR A 427 24.67 -4.61 -10.31
N ALA A 428 24.60 -3.57 -9.46
CA ALA A 428 25.74 -2.72 -9.16
C ALA A 428 26.86 -3.50 -8.44
N ILE A 429 26.52 -4.34 -7.46
CA ILE A 429 27.47 -5.18 -6.72
C ILE A 429 28.09 -6.24 -7.66
N SER A 430 27.34 -6.83 -8.56
CA SER A 430 27.80 -7.89 -9.47
C SER A 430 28.79 -7.39 -10.53
N CYS A 431 28.86 -6.09 -10.77
CA CYS A 431 29.90 -5.50 -11.63
C CYS A 431 31.29 -5.49 -10.99
N PHE A 432 31.38 -5.76 -9.67
CA PHE A 432 32.64 -5.84 -8.93
C PHE A 432 32.92 -7.30 -8.55
N PRO A 433 34.22 -7.72 -8.46
CA PRO A 433 34.55 -9.04 -7.98
C PRO A 433 34.05 -9.18 -6.52
N LEU A 434 33.20 -10.15 -6.26
CA LEU A 434 32.72 -10.46 -4.92
C LEU A 434 33.89 -10.95 -4.06
N PRO A 435 33.97 -10.54 -2.76
CA PRO A 435 34.98 -11.08 -1.85
C PRO A 435 34.90 -12.61 -1.79
N ALA A 436 36.05 -13.29 -1.79
CA ALA A 436 36.14 -14.74 -1.72
C ALA A 436 35.50 -15.35 -0.44
N SER A 437 35.24 -14.52 0.56
CA SER A 437 34.61 -14.87 1.85
C SER A 437 33.09 -14.68 1.85
N PHE A 438 32.46 -14.34 0.72
CA PHE A 438 31.03 -14.15 0.67
C PHE A 438 30.29 -15.49 0.85
N THR A 439 29.73 -15.67 2.02
CA THR A 439 28.78 -16.73 2.34
C THR A 439 27.41 -16.09 2.56
N PRO A 440 26.36 -16.55 1.84
CA PRO A 440 25.01 -16.08 2.11
C PRO A 440 24.66 -16.29 3.58
N GLN A 441 24.11 -15.26 4.23
CA GLN A 441 23.76 -15.35 5.64
C GLN A 441 22.48 -16.15 5.91
N ALA A 442 22.19 -16.38 7.19
CA ALA A 442 21.19 -17.33 7.71
C ALA A 442 19.75 -17.17 7.18
N ASN A 443 19.38 -16.01 6.64
CA ASN A 443 18.08 -15.77 6.00
C ASN A 443 17.88 -16.54 4.69
N HIS A 444 18.89 -17.21 4.22
CA HIS A 444 18.89 -18.06 3.04
C HIS A 444 17.79 -19.13 3.06
N ALA A 445 17.43 -19.65 4.24
CA ALA A 445 16.39 -20.66 4.37
C ALA A 445 15.00 -20.14 3.95
N ILE A 446 14.73 -18.84 4.11
CA ILE A 446 13.47 -18.20 3.69
C ILE A 446 13.48 -17.98 2.18
N LEU A 447 14.66 -17.69 1.61
CA LEU A 447 14.85 -17.45 0.18
C LEU A 447 14.92 -18.73 -0.66
N GLN A 448 15.37 -19.83 -0.05
CA GLN A 448 15.59 -21.12 -0.70
C GLN A 448 14.41 -21.66 -1.53
N PRO A 449 13.14 -21.54 -1.10
CA PRO A 449 12.00 -21.99 -1.90
C PRO A 449 11.85 -21.23 -3.22
N TYR A 450 12.30 -19.98 -3.28
CA TYR A 450 12.15 -19.10 -4.44
C TYR A 450 13.43 -18.95 -5.24
N PHE A 451 14.56 -18.93 -4.54
CA PHE A 451 15.89 -18.72 -5.12
C PHE A 451 16.90 -19.65 -4.46
N PRO A 452 17.10 -20.85 -4.99
CA PRO A 452 18.12 -21.77 -4.49
C PRO A 452 19.55 -21.28 -4.78
N ALA A 453 19.75 -19.98 -4.78
CA ALA A 453 20.96 -19.32 -5.22
C ALA A 453 21.83 -18.92 -4.03
N ASP A 454 23.13 -19.19 -4.16
CA ASP A 454 24.11 -18.94 -3.10
C ASP A 454 24.71 -17.51 -3.15
N ASN A 455 24.30 -16.70 -4.13
CA ASN A 455 24.83 -15.35 -4.32
C ASN A 455 23.83 -14.39 -4.98
N LEU A 456 24.11 -13.08 -4.94
CA LEU A 456 23.26 -12.04 -5.52
C LEU A 456 23.09 -12.14 -7.03
N LEU A 457 24.08 -12.71 -7.74
CA LEU A 457 24.01 -12.94 -9.18
C LEU A 457 22.90 -13.93 -9.52
N GLU A 458 22.86 -15.07 -8.82
CA GLU A 458 21.84 -16.09 -8.98
C GLU A 458 20.47 -15.61 -8.51
N PHE A 459 20.43 -14.82 -7.42
CA PHE A 459 19.22 -14.12 -6.96
C PHE A 459 18.62 -13.27 -8.08
N ALA A 460 19.40 -12.35 -8.65
CA ALA A 460 18.93 -11.48 -9.72
C ALA A 460 18.53 -12.28 -10.97
N ALA A 461 19.30 -13.30 -11.34
CA ALA A 461 18.96 -14.21 -12.43
C ALA A 461 17.66 -14.96 -12.16
N GLY A 462 17.43 -15.41 -10.93
CA GLY A 462 16.18 -16.05 -10.49
C GLY A 462 14.97 -15.13 -10.64
N VAL A 463 15.06 -13.90 -10.13
CA VAL A 463 14.01 -12.87 -10.27
C VAL A 463 13.68 -12.59 -11.74
N LEU A 464 14.71 -12.42 -12.59
CA LEU A 464 14.53 -12.10 -14.00
C LEU A 464 14.02 -13.29 -14.84
N ARG A 465 14.25 -14.53 -14.40
CA ARG A 465 13.73 -15.75 -15.03
C ARG A 465 12.29 -16.08 -14.64
N ASP A 466 11.79 -15.58 -13.52
CA ASP A 466 10.46 -15.93 -13.03
C ASP A 466 9.37 -15.45 -13.99
N THR A 467 8.69 -16.44 -14.61
CA THR A 467 7.66 -16.18 -15.61
C THR A 467 6.40 -15.58 -15.00
N ASN A 468 6.06 -15.93 -13.74
CA ASN A 468 4.87 -15.42 -13.06
C ASN A 468 5.08 -13.94 -12.70
N LEU A 469 6.26 -13.61 -12.18
CA LEU A 469 6.63 -12.23 -11.90
C LEU A 469 6.61 -11.39 -13.19
N ARG A 470 7.18 -11.91 -14.28
CA ARG A 470 7.15 -11.24 -15.59
C ARG A 470 5.72 -10.98 -16.06
N GLN A 471 4.86 -12.00 -16.06
CA GLN A 471 3.45 -11.84 -16.44
C GLN A 471 2.75 -10.78 -15.58
N ARG A 472 3.04 -10.76 -14.28
CA ARG A 472 2.51 -9.79 -13.34
C ARG A 472 2.98 -8.36 -13.66
N ILE A 473 4.26 -8.17 -14.02
CA ILE A 473 4.82 -6.87 -14.38
C ILE A 473 4.21 -6.35 -15.69
N TYR A 474 4.14 -7.19 -16.73
CA TYR A 474 3.59 -6.77 -18.02
C TYR A 474 2.06 -6.62 -18.00
N GLY A 475 1.34 -7.38 -17.19
CA GLY A 475 -0.09 -7.25 -16.97
C GLY A 475 -0.47 -6.22 -15.89
N GLY A 476 0.49 -5.68 -15.16
CA GLY A 476 0.27 -4.72 -14.08
C GLY A 476 0.12 -3.28 -14.58
N PRO A 477 -0.42 -2.39 -13.73
CA PRO A 477 -0.65 -0.99 -14.09
C PRO A 477 0.62 -0.14 -14.10
N SER A 478 1.67 -0.55 -13.38
CA SER A 478 2.85 0.29 -13.14
C SER A 478 3.83 0.30 -14.32
N LYS A 479 3.81 1.39 -15.07
CA LYS A 479 4.74 1.63 -16.18
C LYS A 479 6.20 1.76 -15.70
N GLU A 480 6.41 2.31 -14.50
CA GLU A 480 7.73 2.47 -13.91
C GLU A 480 8.37 1.12 -13.57
N VAL A 481 7.61 0.22 -12.92
CA VAL A 481 8.07 -1.15 -12.63
C VAL A 481 8.46 -1.86 -13.92
N ARG A 482 7.64 -1.76 -14.97
CA ARG A 482 7.93 -2.35 -16.27
C ARG A 482 9.22 -1.79 -16.88
N ALA A 483 9.37 -0.46 -16.93
CA ALA A 483 10.56 0.17 -17.49
C ALA A 483 11.85 -0.22 -16.73
N LYS A 484 11.80 -0.26 -15.39
CA LYS A 484 12.92 -0.71 -14.57
C LYS A 484 13.24 -2.19 -14.77
N TYR A 485 12.23 -3.04 -14.81
CA TYR A 485 12.43 -4.47 -15.08
C TYR A 485 13.12 -4.71 -16.43
N ASP A 486 12.63 -4.10 -17.49
CA ASP A 486 13.20 -4.22 -18.83
C ASP A 486 14.65 -3.68 -18.89
N LEU A 487 14.92 -2.58 -18.21
CA LEU A 487 16.27 -2.02 -18.07
C LEU A 487 17.22 -3.00 -17.38
N TYR A 488 16.82 -3.58 -16.24
CA TYR A 488 17.67 -4.53 -15.51
C TYR A 488 17.81 -5.84 -16.26
N LEU A 489 16.76 -6.33 -16.90
CA LEU A 489 16.84 -7.50 -17.78
C LEU A 489 17.90 -7.29 -18.88
N CYS A 490 17.91 -6.14 -19.54
CA CYS A 490 18.90 -5.81 -20.55
C CYS A 490 20.31 -5.66 -19.97
N LYS A 491 20.48 -5.02 -18.81
CA LYS A 491 21.78 -4.93 -18.11
C LYS A 491 22.35 -6.32 -17.82
N TRP A 492 21.53 -7.24 -17.30
CA TRP A 492 21.94 -8.61 -16.99
C TRP A 492 22.23 -9.45 -18.23
N LEU A 493 21.38 -9.41 -19.24
CA LEU A 493 21.61 -10.13 -20.51
C LEU A 493 22.91 -9.69 -21.17
N TRP A 494 23.25 -8.44 -21.00
CA TRP A 494 24.44 -7.87 -21.62
C TRP A 494 25.71 -8.11 -20.82
N GLY A 495 25.64 -7.90 -19.52
CA GLY A 495 26.80 -8.01 -18.62
C GLY A 495 27.23 -9.46 -18.42
N THR A 496 26.29 -10.39 -18.34
CA THR A 496 26.57 -11.80 -18.05
C THR A 496 26.60 -12.70 -19.30
N GLN A 497 26.15 -12.18 -20.44
CA GLN A 497 25.88 -12.97 -21.66
C GLN A 497 25.02 -14.22 -21.38
N CYS A 498 24.21 -14.16 -20.31
CA CYS A 498 23.41 -15.29 -19.83
C CYS A 498 22.20 -15.51 -20.74
N LEU A 499 22.39 -16.23 -21.83
CA LEU A 499 21.35 -16.61 -22.79
C LEU A 499 20.13 -17.31 -22.14
N GLY A 500 20.34 -17.98 -21.01
CA GLY A 500 19.29 -18.70 -20.30
C GLY A 500 18.25 -17.82 -19.57
N LEU A 501 18.40 -16.50 -19.53
CA LEU A 501 17.44 -15.60 -18.85
C LEU A 501 16.15 -15.33 -19.66
N VAL A 502 16.19 -15.49 -20.98
CA VAL A 502 15.06 -15.10 -21.87
C VAL A 502 14.59 -16.24 -22.77
N GLY A 503 15.07 -17.44 -22.55
CA GLY A 503 14.78 -18.58 -23.40
C GLY A 503 15.90 -18.85 -24.41
N THR A 504 15.68 -19.84 -25.26
CA THR A 504 16.66 -20.25 -26.26
C THR A 504 16.65 -19.29 -27.45
N TYR A 505 17.60 -18.37 -27.50
CA TYR A 505 17.91 -17.67 -28.75
C TYR A 505 18.88 -18.50 -29.56
N PRO A 506 18.59 -18.74 -30.85
CA PRO A 506 19.41 -19.59 -31.68
C PRO A 506 20.80 -19.00 -31.97
N ASP A 507 20.93 -17.68 -31.88
CA ASP A 507 22.17 -16.95 -32.11
C ASP A 507 22.27 -15.66 -31.28
N MET A 508 23.47 -15.10 -31.21
CA MET A 508 23.74 -13.85 -30.48
C MET A 508 23.13 -12.62 -31.17
N ASP A 509 22.91 -12.65 -32.47
CA ASP A 509 22.38 -11.51 -33.20
C ASP A 509 20.87 -11.40 -33.01
N GLY A 510 20.15 -12.51 -32.89
CA GLY A 510 18.76 -12.54 -32.48
C GLY A 510 18.57 -12.00 -31.07
N LEU A 511 19.42 -12.40 -30.10
CA LEU A 511 19.38 -11.85 -28.74
C LEU A 511 19.62 -10.33 -28.71
N ARG A 512 20.63 -9.88 -29.47
CA ARG A 512 20.96 -8.45 -29.55
C ARG A 512 19.84 -7.66 -30.16
N SER A 513 19.21 -8.14 -31.25
CA SER A 513 18.05 -7.49 -31.88
C SER A 513 16.86 -7.39 -30.92
N TYR A 514 16.60 -8.46 -30.15
CA TYR A 514 15.57 -8.45 -29.10
C TYR A 514 15.87 -7.37 -28.03
N MET A 515 17.10 -7.32 -27.53
CA MET A 515 17.49 -6.33 -26.51
C MET A 515 17.35 -4.90 -27.01
N LEU A 516 17.70 -4.62 -28.26
CA LEU A 516 17.52 -3.29 -28.86
C LEU A 516 16.04 -2.90 -28.94
N SER A 517 15.16 -3.85 -29.32
CA SER A 517 13.72 -3.62 -29.33
C SER A 517 13.20 -3.33 -27.92
N VAL A 518 13.58 -4.12 -26.92
CA VAL A 518 13.17 -3.90 -25.52
C VAL A 518 13.66 -2.56 -24.99
N LEU A 519 14.91 -2.17 -25.29
CA LEU A 519 15.44 -0.86 -24.87
C LEU A 519 14.75 0.30 -25.58
N GLN A 520 14.35 0.13 -26.84
CA GLN A 520 13.58 1.15 -27.55
C GLN A 520 12.20 1.34 -26.94
N ASP A 521 11.46 0.25 -26.69
CA ASP A 521 10.15 0.29 -26.04
C ASP A 521 10.26 0.89 -24.63
N CYS A 522 11.30 0.53 -23.89
CA CYS A 522 11.60 1.06 -22.57
C CYS A 522 11.89 2.59 -22.62
N LEU A 523 12.62 3.06 -23.63
CA LEU A 523 12.92 4.47 -23.85
C LEU A 523 11.65 5.27 -24.17
N GLU A 524 10.79 4.75 -25.03
CA GLU A 524 9.49 5.36 -25.35
C GLU A 524 8.61 5.42 -24.10
N LEU A 525 8.54 4.34 -23.33
CA LEU A 525 7.76 4.28 -22.08
C LEU A 525 8.26 5.30 -21.06
N SER A 526 9.58 5.38 -20.85
CA SER A 526 10.19 6.26 -19.86
C SER A 526 10.11 7.75 -20.22
N SER A 527 10.22 8.07 -21.51
CA SER A 527 10.22 9.47 -21.99
C SER A 527 8.82 10.03 -22.24
N ALA A 528 7.94 9.25 -22.86
CA ALA A 528 6.62 9.72 -23.28
C ALA A 528 5.54 9.54 -22.21
N SER A 529 5.62 8.45 -21.40
CA SER A 529 4.58 8.11 -20.44
C SER A 529 4.94 8.48 -19.00
N ILE A 530 6.10 8.01 -18.52
CA ILE A 530 6.56 8.26 -17.14
C ILE A 530 7.19 9.65 -17.03
N ASN A 531 7.87 10.08 -18.09
CA ASN A 531 8.66 11.33 -18.17
C ASN A 531 9.69 11.44 -17.02
N CYS A 532 10.40 10.33 -16.73
CA CYS A 532 11.42 10.29 -15.68
C CYS A 532 12.82 10.49 -16.29
N SER A 533 13.39 11.67 -16.05
CA SER A 533 14.71 12.06 -16.60
C SER A 533 15.82 11.06 -16.25
N ASN A 534 15.88 10.57 -15.02
CA ASN A 534 16.92 9.62 -14.59
C ASN A 534 16.79 8.27 -15.28
N ILE A 535 15.60 7.67 -15.30
CA ILE A 535 15.35 6.38 -15.96
C ILE A 535 15.64 6.49 -17.45
N THR A 536 15.16 7.55 -18.09
CA THR A 536 15.42 7.82 -19.52
C THR A 536 16.92 7.88 -19.82
N ALA A 537 17.69 8.60 -19.00
CA ALA A 537 19.13 8.70 -19.18
C ALA A 537 19.85 7.38 -18.92
N GLU A 538 19.43 6.57 -17.92
CA GLU A 538 20.00 5.24 -17.70
C GLU A 538 19.77 4.28 -18.88
N ILE A 539 18.57 4.32 -19.48
CA ILE A 539 18.27 3.54 -20.68
C ILE A 539 19.16 3.99 -21.84
N MET A 540 19.30 5.29 -22.05
CA MET A 540 20.14 5.84 -23.11
C MET A 540 21.62 5.44 -22.96
N VAL A 541 22.13 5.34 -21.72
CA VAL A 541 23.50 4.90 -21.43
C VAL A 541 23.73 3.45 -21.86
N LEU A 542 22.74 2.60 -21.72
CA LEU A 542 22.82 1.22 -22.16
C LEU A 542 22.57 1.10 -23.68
N PHE A 543 21.61 1.86 -24.20
CA PHE A 543 21.18 1.82 -25.60
C PHE A 543 22.23 2.38 -26.57
N GLY A 544 22.87 3.52 -26.21
CA GLY A 544 23.85 4.19 -27.07
C GLY A 544 25.03 3.32 -27.50
N PRO A 545 25.79 2.69 -26.58
CA PRO A 545 26.90 1.80 -26.93
C PRO A 545 26.48 0.65 -27.81
N LYS A 546 25.25 0.17 -27.64
CA LYS A 546 24.74 -0.97 -28.41
C LYS A 546 24.35 -0.57 -29.83
N LEU A 547 23.80 0.61 -30.03
CA LEU A 547 23.63 1.16 -31.37
C LEU A 547 24.97 1.28 -32.10
N ILE A 548 26.04 1.71 -31.40
CA ILE A 548 27.40 1.78 -31.96
C ILE A 548 27.92 0.39 -32.37
N GLU A 549 27.73 -0.62 -31.52
CA GLU A 549 28.10 -2.01 -31.77
C GLU A 549 27.38 -2.60 -33.01
N PHE A 550 26.15 -2.15 -33.26
CA PHE A 550 25.35 -2.49 -34.45
C PHE A 550 25.67 -1.68 -35.71
N GLY A 551 26.70 -0.85 -35.67
CA GLY A 551 27.08 -0.01 -36.81
C GLY A 551 26.25 1.28 -36.97
N ARG A 552 25.27 1.53 -36.07
CA ARG A 552 24.47 2.80 -36.04
C ARG A 552 25.20 3.87 -35.23
N ILE A 553 26.42 4.20 -35.65
CA ILE A 553 27.39 4.97 -34.87
C ILE A 553 26.87 6.37 -34.53
N ASP A 554 26.38 7.09 -35.52
CA ASP A 554 25.91 8.49 -35.32
C ASP A 554 24.69 8.57 -34.38
N GLU A 555 23.86 7.57 -34.41
CA GLU A 555 22.68 7.46 -33.58
C GLU A 555 23.06 7.15 -32.13
N GLY A 556 23.98 6.20 -31.94
CA GLY A 556 24.51 5.87 -30.63
C GLY A 556 25.21 7.06 -29.95
N GLU A 557 26.01 7.82 -30.69
CA GLU A 557 26.68 9.02 -30.16
C GLU A 557 25.70 10.15 -29.83
N ARG A 558 24.68 10.36 -30.64
CA ARG A 558 23.59 11.31 -30.31
C ARG A 558 22.87 10.86 -29.04
N THR A 559 22.59 9.57 -28.89
CA THR A 559 21.94 8.99 -27.70
C THR A 559 22.79 9.22 -26.45
N LEU A 560 24.09 8.91 -26.48
CA LEU A 560 25.00 9.18 -25.36
C LEU A 560 25.15 10.67 -25.06
N THR A 561 25.18 11.54 -26.09
CA THR A 561 25.24 12.98 -25.90
C THR A 561 23.98 13.51 -25.22
N ASN A 562 22.81 13.01 -25.59
CA ASN A 562 21.54 13.39 -24.95
C ASN A 562 21.46 12.85 -23.52
N ALA A 563 21.89 11.62 -23.27
CA ALA A 563 22.02 11.06 -21.94
C ALA A 563 22.89 11.95 -21.04
N LEU A 564 24.04 12.42 -21.55
CA LEU A 564 24.95 13.29 -20.81
C LEU A 564 24.30 14.64 -20.49
N LYS A 565 23.56 15.24 -21.44
CA LYS A 565 22.82 16.49 -21.18
C LYS A 565 21.82 16.31 -20.05
N ILE A 566 21.04 15.21 -20.05
CA ILE A 566 20.08 14.91 -19.00
C ILE A 566 20.82 14.69 -17.66
N ALA A 567 21.87 13.87 -17.63
CA ALA A 567 22.64 13.59 -16.43
C ALA A 567 23.33 14.85 -15.85
N MET A 568 23.74 15.78 -16.70
CA MET A 568 24.27 17.09 -16.26
C MET A 568 23.15 17.97 -15.69
N HIS A 569 22.00 18.01 -16.33
CA HIS A 569 20.84 18.76 -15.86
C HIS A 569 20.37 18.24 -14.51
N THR A 570 20.20 16.94 -14.35
CA THR A 570 19.78 16.30 -13.09
C THR A 570 20.88 16.25 -12.03
N LYS A 571 22.10 16.65 -12.37
CA LYS A 571 23.31 16.54 -11.53
C LYS A 571 23.59 15.10 -11.05
N ASN A 572 23.11 14.10 -11.76
CA ASN A 572 23.37 12.70 -11.43
C ASN A 572 24.84 12.35 -11.72
N LEU A 573 25.66 12.39 -10.67
CA LEU A 573 27.10 12.26 -10.78
C LEU A 573 27.53 10.86 -11.22
N LYS A 574 26.87 9.81 -10.70
CA LYS A 574 27.15 8.43 -11.09
C LYS A 574 26.91 8.22 -12.59
N LEU A 575 25.77 8.67 -13.07
CA LEU A 575 25.38 8.54 -14.45
C LEU A 575 26.32 9.34 -15.38
N GLN A 576 26.75 10.53 -14.97
CA GLN A 576 27.75 11.32 -15.72
C GLN A 576 29.08 10.56 -15.87
N ILE A 577 29.53 9.91 -14.80
CA ILE A 577 30.76 9.09 -14.81
C ILE A 577 30.59 7.92 -15.79
N GLN A 578 29.50 7.18 -15.69
CA GLN A 578 29.20 6.04 -16.56
C GLN A 578 29.13 6.44 -18.04
N ILE A 579 28.42 7.52 -18.38
CA ILE A 579 28.33 8.02 -19.75
C ILE A 579 29.72 8.40 -20.29
N MET A 580 30.55 9.08 -19.47
CA MET A 580 31.88 9.46 -19.89
C MET A 580 32.79 8.25 -20.14
N MET A 581 32.63 7.15 -19.39
CA MET A 581 33.32 5.89 -19.67
C MET A 581 32.90 5.33 -21.05
N GLU A 582 31.63 5.30 -21.35
CA GLU A 582 31.13 4.80 -22.64
C GLU A 582 31.55 5.68 -23.82
N VAL A 583 31.52 7.00 -23.65
CA VAL A 583 32.02 7.95 -24.68
C VAL A 583 33.53 7.79 -24.87
N HIS A 584 34.29 7.61 -23.80
CA HIS A 584 35.72 7.35 -23.88
C HIS A 584 36.01 6.05 -24.66
N ALA A 585 35.28 4.97 -24.39
CA ALA A 585 35.40 3.72 -25.12
C ALA A 585 35.03 3.89 -26.61
N SER A 586 33.99 4.67 -26.92
CA SER A 586 33.58 4.97 -28.29
C SER A 586 34.67 5.74 -29.05
N CYS A 587 35.28 6.76 -28.43
CA CYS A 587 36.38 7.52 -29.01
C CYS A 587 37.61 6.61 -29.32
N GLY A 588 37.90 5.66 -28.45
CA GLY A 588 38.97 4.69 -28.65
C GLY A 588 38.74 3.79 -29.87
N ARG A 589 37.51 3.36 -30.12
CA ARG A 589 37.12 2.58 -31.30
C ARG A 589 37.26 3.34 -32.62
N LYS A 590 37.25 4.66 -32.60
CA LYS A 590 37.37 5.56 -33.77
C LYS A 590 38.77 6.13 -33.97
N ASP A 591 39.77 5.68 -33.22
CA ASP A 591 41.14 6.23 -33.18
C ASP A 591 41.19 7.76 -32.93
N GLN A 592 40.20 8.30 -32.23
CA GLN A 592 40.11 9.74 -31.91
C GLN A 592 40.88 10.04 -30.63
N LEU A 593 42.18 9.84 -30.60
CA LEU A 593 43.05 9.96 -29.42
C LEU A 593 42.95 11.31 -28.71
N LYS A 594 42.83 12.44 -29.44
CA LYS A 594 42.68 13.77 -28.80
C LYS A 594 41.34 13.92 -28.08
N SER A 595 40.25 13.49 -28.67
CA SER A 595 38.93 13.51 -28.07
C SER A 595 38.87 12.57 -26.87
N GLN A 596 39.46 11.40 -26.98
CA GLN A 596 39.58 10.43 -25.90
C GLN A 596 40.32 10.99 -24.68
N ALA A 597 41.45 11.68 -24.88
CA ALA A 597 42.18 12.31 -23.79
C ALA A 597 41.38 13.40 -23.05
N VAL A 598 40.64 14.24 -23.80
CA VAL A 598 39.78 15.28 -23.21
C VAL A 598 38.63 14.65 -22.37
N VAL A 599 38.02 13.57 -22.88
CA VAL A 599 36.98 12.85 -22.15
C VAL A 599 37.54 12.18 -20.91
N ALA A 600 38.73 11.56 -21.00
CA ALA A 600 39.43 10.97 -19.87
C ALA A 600 39.72 11.99 -18.74
N GLU A 601 40.19 13.18 -19.08
CA GLU A 601 40.42 14.25 -18.10
C GLU A 601 39.13 14.67 -17.37
N LYS A 602 38.03 14.85 -18.12
CA LYS A 602 36.72 15.19 -17.54
C LYS A 602 36.20 14.07 -16.63
N TYR A 603 36.35 12.82 -17.05
CA TYR A 603 35.99 11.64 -16.27
C TYR A 603 36.76 11.58 -14.95
N LEU A 604 38.09 11.74 -14.99
CA LEU A 604 38.92 11.72 -13.79
C LEU A 604 38.54 12.84 -12.81
N LYS A 605 38.25 14.04 -13.26
CA LYS A 605 37.75 15.14 -12.42
C LYS A 605 36.42 14.80 -11.73
N LYS A 606 35.50 14.10 -12.43
CA LYS A 606 34.22 13.67 -11.86
C LYS A 606 34.43 12.55 -10.83
N LEU A 607 35.30 11.60 -11.13
CA LEU A 607 35.65 10.51 -10.22
C LEU A 607 36.29 11.04 -8.95
N GLU A 608 37.23 11.98 -9.05
CA GLU A 608 37.83 12.66 -7.90
C GLU A 608 36.79 13.42 -7.04
N SER A 609 35.82 14.08 -7.71
CA SER A 609 34.72 14.74 -7.02
C SER A 609 33.87 13.74 -6.23
N LEU A 610 33.58 12.56 -6.81
CA LEU A 610 32.83 11.48 -6.14
C LEU A 610 33.62 10.94 -4.96
N SER A 611 34.92 10.65 -5.13
CA SER A 611 35.81 10.14 -4.07
C SER A 611 35.85 11.10 -2.87
N ARG A 612 35.93 12.42 -3.11
CA ARG A 612 35.87 13.42 -2.04
C ARG A 612 34.52 13.42 -1.29
N LYS A 613 33.42 13.20 -2.00
CA LYS A 613 32.09 13.10 -1.37
C LYS A 613 31.93 11.83 -0.54
N VAL A 614 32.49 10.71 -1.01
CA VAL A 614 32.54 9.44 -0.25
C VAL A 614 33.39 9.63 1.02
N ALA A 615 34.58 10.21 0.91
CA ALA A 615 35.44 10.46 2.06
C ALA A 615 34.74 11.28 3.15
N ARG A 616 34.03 12.35 2.77
CA ARG A 616 33.26 13.16 3.73
C ARG A 616 32.15 12.38 4.44
N ALA A 617 31.52 11.42 3.77
CA ALA A 617 30.47 10.61 4.39
C ALA A 617 31.01 9.73 5.52
N VAL A 618 32.27 9.28 5.40
CA VAL A 618 32.93 8.41 6.40
C VAL A 618 33.55 9.21 7.56
N GLU A 619 33.70 10.55 7.44
CA GLU A 619 34.24 11.40 8.52
C GLU A 619 33.41 11.28 9.80
N ASN A 620 32.10 11.17 9.72
CA ASN A 620 31.23 10.93 10.87
C ASN A 620 31.15 9.42 11.19
N ARG A 621 32.20 8.87 11.80
CA ARG A 621 32.33 7.44 12.08
C ARG A 621 31.17 6.86 12.88
N ALA A 622 30.66 7.58 13.90
CA ALA A 622 29.59 7.08 14.76
C ALA A 622 28.27 6.88 13.97
N LEU A 623 27.90 7.86 13.14
CA LEU A 623 26.75 7.75 12.25
C LEU A 623 26.94 6.64 11.24
N HIS A 624 28.12 6.59 10.60
CA HIS A 624 28.46 5.61 9.58
C HIS A 624 28.33 4.17 10.13
N THR A 625 28.98 3.88 11.28
CA THR A 625 28.89 2.55 11.90
C THR A 625 27.44 2.16 12.23
N ARG A 626 26.64 3.10 12.75
CA ARG A 626 25.23 2.85 13.07
C ARG A 626 24.40 2.51 11.84
N LEU A 627 24.65 3.16 10.70
CA LEU A 627 23.94 2.88 9.45
C LEU A 627 24.33 1.54 8.85
N LEU A 628 25.61 1.14 8.93
CA LEU A 628 26.09 -0.14 8.43
C LEU A 628 25.43 -1.33 9.14
N SER A 629 25.18 -1.21 10.45
CA SER A 629 24.65 -2.29 11.29
C SER A 629 23.15 -2.17 11.61
N TRP A 630 22.43 -1.23 10.99
CA TRP A 630 21.03 -1.01 11.32
C TRP A 630 20.16 -2.26 11.08
N GLN A 631 19.55 -2.78 12.15
CA GLN A 631 18.66 -3.97 12.13
C GLN A 631 19.22 -5.23 11.45
N VAL A 632 20.55 -5.34 11.29
CA VAL A 632 21.20 -6.52 10.69
C VAL A 632 21.73 -7.48 11.78
N GLN A 633 21.85 -7.04 13.03
CA GLN A 633 22.60 -7.77 14.06
C GLN A 633 21.86 -8.94 14.74
N ASP A 634 20.57 -9.15 14.53
CA ASP A 634 19.80 -10.17 15.27
C ASP A 634 18.86 -11.05 14.40
N SER A 635 19.20 -11.30 13.15
CA SER A 635 18.44 -12.20 12.28
C SER A 635 19.07 -13.58 12.13
#